data_f927d26a384e33140ef28d98583e9da7
#
_entry.id   f927d26a384e33140ef28d98583e9da7
#
_cell.length_a   1.000
_cell.length_b   1.000
_cell.length_c   1.000
_cell.angle_alpha   90.00
_cell.angle_beta   90.00
_cell.angle_gamma   90.00
#
_symmetry.space_group_name_H-M   'P 1'
#
loop_
_entity.id
_entity.type
_entity.pdbx_description
1 polymer ?
#
loop_
_entity_poly.entity_id
_entity_poly.type
_entity_poly.pdbx_seq_one_letter_code
_entity_poly.pdbx_strand_id
1 'polypeptide(L)'
;MATALTEIKVTLEIAAEHGVTRDEYARIQKILGRDPNITELGIFSVMWSEHCSYKSSKVHLKRLPTKGKLVVQGPGENAGVVDIGDGLVAAFKIESHNHPSYVEPFQGATTGVGGILRDIFTMGARPIAVLDSLRFGEIVSAEASVKTDDSEAAANRRILDGVIRGIAHYGNCFGVPTIGG
;
A
#
# COMPACT_ATOMS: atom_id res chain seq x y z
N MET A 1 17.24 39.01 6.49
CA MET A 1 17.87 38.64 5.21
C MET A 1 17.44 37.23 4.92
N ALA A 2 16.61 36.99 3.91
CA ALA A 2 16.23 35.65 3.50
C ALA A 2 17.46 35.01 2.83
N THR A 3 17.96 33.92 3.41
CA THR A 3 19.02 33.12 2.80
C THR A 3 18.48 32.58 1.50
N ALA A 4 19.05 32.99 0.36
CA ALA A 4 18.70 32.44 -0.92
C ALA A 4 18.99 30.93 -0.86
N LEU A 5 17.93 30.11 -0.88
CA LEU A 5 18.05 28.67 -1.03
C LEU A 5 18.74 28.44 -2.39
N THR A 6 19.93 27.87 -2.37
CA THR A 6 20.65 27.50 -3.59
C THR A 6 19.77 26.50 -4.33
N GLU A 7 19.29 26.88 -5.50
CA GLU A 7 18.42 26.03 -6.30
C GLU A 7 19.23 24.80 -6.76
N ILE A 8 18.79 23.62 -6.33
CA ILE A 8 19.43 22.35 -6.67
C ILE A 8 19.19 22.10 -8.16
N LYS A 9 20.25 22.09 -8.95
CA LYS A 9 20.17 21.71 -10.36
C LYS A 9 19.92 20.19 -10.43
N VAL A 10 18.79 19.81 -10.96
CA VAL A 10 18.44 18.39 -11.14
C VAL A 10 19.30 17.80 -12.26
N THR A 11 19.97 16.69 -11.93
CA THR A 11 20.76 15.88 -12.86
C THR A 11 20.10 14.50 -13.04
N LEU A 12 20.62 13.72 -13.99
CA LEU A 12 20.13 12.35 -14.21
C LEU A 12 20.38 11.45 -12.99
N GLU A 13 21.47 11.68 -12.25
CA GLU A 13 21.79 10.97 -11.01
C GLU A 13 20.75 11.26 -9.95
N ILE A 14 20.45 12.54 -9.72
CA ILE A 14 19.40 12.95 -8.78
C ILE A 14 18.03 12.38 -9.19
N ALA A 15 17.72 12.37 -10.49
CA ALA A 15 16.49 11.75 -10.99
C ALA A 15 16.44 10.25 -10.68
N ALA A 16 17.55 9.54 -10.84
CA ALA A 16 17.64 8.12 -10.50
C ALA A 16 17.48 7.85 -8.99
N GLU A 17 18.04 8.69 -8.12
CA GLU A 17 17.82 8.62 -6.67
C GLU A 17 16.35 8.81 -6.28
N HIS A 18 15.59 9.56 -7.09
CA HIS A 18 14.14 9.73 -6.95
C HIS A 18 13.32 8.63 -7.65
N GLY A 19 13.96 7.54 -8.10
CA GLY A 19 13.29 6.43 -8.77
C GLY A 19 12.78 6.73 -10.19
N VAL A 20 13.26 7.81 -10.79
CA VAL A 20 12.93 8.21 -12.17
C VAL A 20 13.98 7.64 -13.12
N THR A 21 13.55 6.82 -14.07
CA THR A 21 14.44 6.24 -15.08
C THR A 21 14.94 7.28 -16.09
N ARG A 22 15.99 6.96 -16.84
CA ARG A 22 16.54 7.83 -17.89
C ARG A 22 15.47 8.23 -18.92
N ASP A 23 14.65 7.28 -19.34
CA ASP A 23 13.60 7.52 -20.34
C ASP A 23 12.48 8.39 -19.78
N GLU A 24 12.12 8.17 -18.52
CA GLU A 24 11.17 9.02 -17.81
C GLU A 24 11.69 10.44 -17.64
N TYR A 25 12.98 10.60 -17.28
CA TYR A 25 13.60 11.92 -17.18
C TYR A 25 13.59 12.68 -18.50
N ALA A 26 13.96 12.03 -19.59
CA ALA A 26 13.88 12.63 -20.93
C ALA A 26 12.46 13.03 -21.31
N ARG A 27 11.47 12.23 -20.89
CA ARG A 27 10.06 12.54 -21.10
C ARG A 27 9.60 13.74 -20.25
N ILE A 28 10.07 13.88 -19.01
CA ILE A 28 9.81 15.05 -18.16
C ILE A 28 10.34 16.32 -18.82
N GLN A 29 11.61 16.29 -19.27
CA GLN A 29 12.23 17.41 -19.99
C GLN A 29 11.42 17.82 -21.22
N LYS A 30 10.94 16.83 -21.98
CA LYS A 30 10.08 17.08 -23.15
C LYS A 30 8.73 17.72 -22.77
N ILE A 31 8.11 17.29 -21.69
CA ILE A 31 6.82 17.85 -21.19
C ILE A 31 7.01 19.29 -20.72
N LEU A 32 8.06 19.56 -19.98
CA LEU A 32 8.34 20.88 -19.41
C LEU A 32 9.01 21.85 -20.40
N GLY A 33 9.63 21.35 -21.46
CA GLY A 33 10.47 22.13 -22.36
C GLY A 33 11.79 22.60 -21.75
N ARG A 34 12.15 22.11 -20.55
CA ARG A 34 13.35 22.43 -19.77
C ARG A 34 13.65 21.34 -18.75
N ASP A 35 14.75 21.47 -18.04
CA ASP A 35 15.02 20.63 -16.87
C ASP A 35 14.00 20.91 -15.76
N PRO A 36 13.53 19.88 -15.04
CA PRO A 36 12.68 20.06 -13.87
C PRO A 36 13.48 20.68 -12.71
N ASN A 37 12.84 21.48 -11.85
CA ASN A 37 13.39 21.76 -10.54
C ASN A 37 13.15 20.57 -9.59
N ILE A 38 13.71 20.61 -8.38
CA ILE A 38 13.63 19.49 -7.42
C ILE A 38 12.19 19.17 -6.98
N THR A 39 11.34 20.17 -6.86
CA THR A 39 9.93 20.00 -6.50
C THR A 39 9.16 19.31 -7.64
N GLU A 40 9.37 19.78 -8.87
CA GLU A 40 8.76 19.17 -10.05
C GLU A 40 9.22 17.72 -10.23
N LEU A 41 10.52 17.45 -10.05
CA LEU A 41 11.04 16.08 -10.06
C LEU A 41 10.34 15.20 -9.01
N GLY A 42 10.19 15.70 -7.78
CA GLY A 42 9.47 15.01 -6.71
C GLY A 42 8.02 14.69 -7.08
N ILE A 43 7.30 15.64 -7.68
CA ILE A 43 5.93 15.44 -8.16
C ILE A 43 5.88 14.33 -9.22
N PHE A 44 6.73 14.41 -10.25
CA PHE A 44 6.79 13.37 -11.29
C PHE A 44 7.18 12.02 -10.71
N SER A 45 8.16 11.96 -9.80
CA SER A 45 8.59 10.74 -9.12
C SER A 45 7.42 10.03 -8.43
N VAL A 46 6.63 10.77 -7.65
CA VAL A 46 5.47 10.22 -6.93
C VAL A 46 4.37 9.81 -7.91
N MET A 47 3.98 10.70 -8.83
CA MET A 47 2.88 10.45 -9.77
C MET A 47 3.18 9.31 -10.75
N TRP A 48 4.44 9.12 -11.12
CA TRP A 48 4.88 8.04 -12.01
C TRP A 48 5.45 6.83 -11.29
N SER A 49 5.38 6.80 -9.96
CA SER A 49 5.70 5.61 -9.18
C SER A 49 4.76 4.46 -9.53
N GLU A 50 5.18 3.23 -9.27
CA GLU A 50 4.30 2.06 -9.42
C GLU A 50 3.04 2.17 -8.58
N HIS A 51 3.17 2.75 -7.38
CA HIS A 51 2.05 2.94 -6.45
C HIS A 51 0.91 3.80 -7.03
N CYS A 52 1.24 4.93 -7.69
CA CYS A 52 0.23 5.83 -8.24
C CYS A 52 -0.19 5.48 -9.67
N SER A 53 0.74 5.02 -10.50
CA SER A 53 0.51 4.85 -11.94
C SER A 53 0.19 3.42 -12.36
N TYR A 54 0.52 2.43 -11.52
CA TYR A 54 0.46 1.01 -11.87
C TYR A 54 1.19 0.68 -13.19
N LYS A 55 2.29 1.41 -13.47
CA LYS A 55 2.96 1.38 -14.78
C LYS A 55 3.45 -0.01 -15.18
N SER A 56 3.85 -0.83 -14.22
CA SER A 56 4.30 -2.21 -14.45
C SER A 56 3.21 -3.24 -14.21
N SER A 57 2.40 -3.08 -13.18
CA SER A 57 1.39 -4.05 -12.78
C SER A 57 0.09 -3.98 -13.60
N LYS A 58 -0.20 -2.86 -14.24
CA LYS A 58 -1.44 -2.66 -15.00
C LYS A 58 -1.69 -3.72 -16.08
N VAL A 59 -0.65 -4.23 -16.72
CA VAL A 59 -0.75 -5.30 -17.71
C VAL A 59 -1.22 -6.61 -17.09
N HIS A 60 -0.82 -6.88 -15.86
CA HIS A 60 -1.24 -8.07 -15.10
C HIS A 60 -2.65 -7.90 -14.54
N LEU A 61 -2.95 -6.73 -13.99
CA LEU A 61 -4.29 -6.42 -13.46
C LEU A 61 -5.38 -6.56 -14.53
N LYS A 62 -5.08 -6.18 -15.77
CA LYS A 62 -6.01 -6.36 -16.91
C LYS A 62 -6.35 -7.81 -17.24
N ARG A 63 -5.59 -8.79 -16.73
CA ARG A 63 -5.86 -10.23 -16.93
C ARG A 63 -6.85 -10.78 -15.92
N LEU A 64 -7.10 -10.07 -14.83
CA LEU A 64 -8.06 -10.49 -13.81
C LEU A 64 -9.48 -10.37 -14.36
N PRO A 65 -10.36 -11.34 -14.06
CA PRO A 65 -11.76 -11.25 -14.45
C PRO A 65 -12.45 -10.14 -13.67
N THR A 66 -12.84 -9.09 -14.36
CA THR A 66 -13.50 -7.90 -13.77
C THR A 66 -14.94 -7.73 -14.23
N LYS A 67 -15.41 -8.66 -15.07
CA LYS A 67 -16.77 -8.68 -15.62
C LYS A 67 -17.35 -10.08 -15.44
N GLY A 68 -18.63 -10.13 -15.17
CA GLY A 68 -19.35 -11.39 -15.00
C GLY A 68 -20.80 -11.16 -14.60
N LYS A 69 -21.60 -12.19 -14.67
CA LYS A 69 -23.06 -12.13 -14.40
C LYS A 69 -23.36 -11.63 -12.97
N LEU A 70 -22.48 -11.93 -12.02
CA LEU A 70 -22.65 -11.57 -10.61
C LEU A 70 -21.93 -10.27 -10.24
N VAL A 71 -21.16 -9.65 -11.14
CA VAL A 71 -20.44 -8.41 -10.87
C VAL A 71 -21.40 -7.24 -10.93
N VAL A 72 -21.66 -6.61 -9.81
CA VAL A 72 -22.47 -5.40 -9.70
C VAL A 72 -21.60 -4.15 -9.90
N GLN A 73 -20.44 -4.13 -9.26
CA GLN A 73 -19.44 -3.05 -9.39
C GLN A 73 -18.07 -3.65 -9.67
N GLY A 74 -17.52 -3.34 -10.83
CA GLY A 74 -16.15 -3.65 -11.22
C GLY A 74 -15.18 -2.53 -10.87
N PRO A 75 -13.93 -2.57 -11.44
CA PRO A 75 -12.93 -1.53 -11.20
C PRO A 75 -13.41 -0.12 -11.58
N GLY A 76 -12.99 0.87 -10.80
CA GLY A 76 -13.33 2.29 -10.98
C GLY A 76 -13.88 2.95 -9.74
N GLU A 77 -14.27 2.14 -8.74
CA GLU A 77 -14.72 2.58 -7.42
C GLU A 77 -13.78 2.05 -6.33
N ASN A 78 -14.04 2.42 -5.07
CA ASN A 78 -13.17 2.08 -3.95
C ASN A 78 -13.18 0.59 -3.59
N ALA A 79 -14.25 -0.13 -3.92
CA ALA A 79 -14.38 -1.56 -3.65
C ALA A 79 -15.12 -2.26 -4.79
N GLY A 80 -14.91 -3.57 -4.92
CA GLY A 80 -15.71 -4.43 -5.77
C GLY A 80 -17.03 -4.81 -5.08
N VAL A 81 -18.09 -5.02 -5.88
CA VAL A 81 -19.39 -5.46 -5.39
C VAL A 81 -19.88 -6.63 -6.24
N VAL A 82 -20.29 -7.70 -5.59
CA VAL A 82 -20.86 -8.87 -6.24
C VAL A 82 -22.23 -9.21 -5.67
N ASP A 83 -23.11 -9.69 -6.53
CA ASP A 83 -24.41 -10.24 -6.15
C ASP A 83 -24.20 -11.62 -5.49
N ILE A 84 -24.75 -11.80 -4.31
CA ILE A 84 -24.69 -13.06 -3.55
C ILE A 84 -26.06 -13.74 -3.44
N GLY A 85 -27.08 -13.25 -4.16
CA GLY A 85 -28.44 -13.77 -4.15
C GLY A 85 -29.35 -13.08 -3.13
N ASP A 86 -30.62 -13.41 -3.17
CA ASP A 86 -31.66 -12.91 -2.26
C ASP A 86 -31.77 -11.37 -2.13
N GLY A 87 -31.36 -10.65 -3.19
CA GLY A 87 -31.31 -9.19 -3.19
C GLY A 87 -30.15 -8.61 -2.36
N LEU A 88 -29.20 -9.43 -1.97
CA LEU A 88 -28.01 -9.04 -1.20
C LEU A 88 -26.79 -8.93 -2.10
N VAL A 89 -25.90 -8.05 -1.72
CA VAL A 89 -24.59 -7.88 -2.36
C VAL A 89 -23.47 -7.93 -1.33
N ALA A 90 -22.30 -8.41 -1.74
CA ALA A 90 -21.08 -8.33 -0.94
C ALA A 90 -20.13 -7.27 -1.54
N ALA A 91 -19.79 -6.27 -0.73
CA ALA A 91 -18.71 -5.32 -1.04
C ALA A 91 -17.40 -5.82 -0.43
N PHE A 92 -16.32 -5.82 -1.20
CA PHE A 92 -15.03 -6.32 -0.75
C PHE A 92 -13.88 -5.52 -1.35
N LYS A 93 -12.79 -5.46 -0.60
CA LYS A 93 -11.54 -4.82 -1.00
C LYS A 93 -10.36 -5.64 -0.51
N ILE A 94 -9.30 -5.65 -1.27
CA ILE A 94 -7.99 -6.18 -0.84
C ILE A 94 -6.92 -5.12 -1.08
N GLU A 95 -5.99 -5.02 -0.16
CA GLU A 95 -4.85 -4.12 -0.25
C GLU A 95 -3.61 -4.78 0.37
N SER A 96 -2.45 -4.53 -0.20
CA SER A 96 -1.18 -4.81 0.46
C SER A 96 -0.72 -3.58 1.23
N HIS A 97 -0.33 -3.74 2.49
CA HIS A 97 0.13 -2.65 3.35
C HIS A 97 1.50 -2.97 3.93
N ASN A 98 2.48 -3.12 3.04
CA ASN A 98 3.80 -3.64 3.39
C ASN A 98 4.71 -2.57 4.03
N HIS A 99 5.00 -1.50 3.30
CA HIS A 99 6.04 -0.52 3.66
C HIS A 99 5.80 0.15 5.01
N PRO A 100 4.62 0.73 5.29
CA PRO A 100 4.36 1.35 6.58
C PRO A 100 4.44 0.35 7.73
N SER A 101 3.94 -0.88 7.53
CA SER A 101 3.97 -1.93 8.56
C SER A 101 5.38 -2.47 8.83
N TYR A 102 6.29 -2.41 7.86
CA TYR A 102 7.68 -2.77 8.08
C TYR A 102 8.41 -1.72 8.94
N VAL A 103 8.16 -0.44 8.71
CA VAL A 103 8.81 0.68 9.43
C VAL A 103 8.23 0.84 10.82
N GLU A 104 6.91 0.98 10.93
CA GLU A 104 6.15 1.15 12.18
C GLU A 104 5.00 0.13 12.24
N PRO A 105 5.26 -1.09 12.72
CA PRO A 105 4.34 -2.21 12.57
C PRO A 105 2.95 -1.97 13.14
N PHE A 106 2.85 -1.39 14.32
CA PHE A 106 1.55 -1.13 14.96
C PHE A 106 0.77 -0.05 14.21
N GLN A 107 1.36 1.12 14.02
CA GLN A 107 0.70 2.25 13.33
C GLN A 107 0.45 1.93 11.86
N GLY A 108 1.41 1.28 11.20
CA GLY A 108 1.27 0.86 9.82
C GLY A 108 0.11 -0.10 9.62
N ALA A 109 0.02 -1.17 10.42
CA ALA A 109 -1.07 -2.12 10.34
C ALA A 109 -2.43 -1.50 10.73
N THR A 110 -2.45 -0.64 11.74
CA THR A 110 -3.65 0.13 12.12
C THR A 110 -4.16 0.97 10.94
N THR A 111 -3.26 1.67 10.25
CA THR A 111 -3.59 2.47 9.06
C THR A 111 -4.06 1.60 7.90
N GLY A 112 -3.44 0.43 7.70
CA GLY A 112 -3.84 -0.53 6.66
C GLY A 112 -5.27 -1.01 6.84
N VAL A 113 -5.63 -1.45 8.06
CA VAL A 113 -7.01 -1.86 8.38
C VAL A 113 -7.97 -0.69 8.23
N GLY A 114 -7.58 0.50 8.70
CA GLY A 114 -8.39 1.71 8.56
C GLY A 114 -8.70 2.07 7.11
N GLY A 115 -7.71 2.01 6.22
CA GLY A 115 -7.85 2.26 4.79
C GLY A 115 -8.84 1.29 4.13
N ILE A 116 -8.67 0.00 4.40
CA ILE A 116 -9.55 -1.06 3.86
C ILE A 116 -11.00 -0.90 4.33
N LEU A 117 -11.22 -0.67 5.62
CA LEU A 117 -12.57 -0.51 6.16
C LEU A 117 -13.25 0.75 5.61
N ARG A 118 -12.50 1.85 5.43
CA ARG A 118 -13.02 3.08 4.84
C ARG A 118 -13.52 2.89 3.41
N ASP A 119 -12.82 2.11 2.61
CA ASP A 119 -13.22 1.83 1.23
C ASP A 119 -14.60 1.14 1.18
N ILE A 120 -14.85 0.23 2.11
CA ILE A 120 -16.17 -0.42 2.23
C ILE A 120 -17.25 0.58 2.68
N PHE A 121 -16.94 1.44 3.66
CA PHE A 121 -17.88 2.48 4.10
C PHE A 121 -18.22 3.47 2.98
N THR A 122 -17.27 3.83 2.14
CA THR A 122 -17.52 4.75 1.00
C THR A 122 -18.44 4.15 -0.04
N MET A 123 -18.57 2.82 -0.09
CA MET A 123 -19.55 2.12 -0.94
C MET A 123 -20.95 2.04 -0.30
N GLY A 124 -21.17 2.67 0.83
CA GLY A 124 -22.43 2.61 1.57
C GLY A 124 -22.66 1.28 2.31
N ALA A 125 -21.63 0.43 2.41
CA ALA A 125 -21.70 -0.85 3.10
C ALA A 125 -21.02 -0.78 4.47
N ARG A 126 -21.50 -1.57 5.43
CA ARG A 126 -20.84 -1.74 6.73
C ARG A 126 -19.90 -2.94 6.68
N PRO A 127 -18.62 -2.79 7.03
CA PRO A 127 -17.72 -3.92 7.17
C PRO A 127 -18.22 -4.91 8.23
N ILE A 128 -18.15 -6.20 7.92
CA ILE A 128 -18.61 -7.27 8.81
C ILE A 128 -17.49 -8.22 9.20
N ALA A 129 -16.42 -8.27 8.41
CA ALA A 129 -15.30 -9.16 8.64
C ALA A 129 -14.03 -8.64 7.97
N VAL A 130 -12.89 -8.99 8.56
CA VAL A 130 -11.55 -8.81 7.98
C VAL A 130 -10.94 -10.19 7.76
N LEU A 131 -10.21 -10.32 6.65
CA LEU A 131 -9.37 -11.47 6.32
C LEU A 131 -7.95 -10.94 6.13
N ASP A 132 -6.98 -11.58 6.78
CA ASP A 132 -5.58 -11.18 6.69
C ASP A 132 -4.78 -12.24 5.92
N SER A 133 -3.82 -11.81 5.11
CA SER A 133 -2.87 -12.71 4.45
C SER A 133 -1.46 -12.25 4.80
N LEU A 134 -1.03 -12.56 6.02
CA LEU A 134 0.21 -12.09 6.57
C LEU A 134 1.40 -12.92 6.07
N ARG A 135 2.50 -12.23 5.72
CA ARG A 135 3.73 -12.84 5.24
C ARG A 135 4.91 -12.19 5.94
N PHE A 136 5.72 -13.01 6.60
CA PHE A 136 6.91 -12.60 7.33
C PHE A 136 8.09 -13.49 6.93
N GLY A 137 9.30 -13.07 7.27
CA GLY A 137 10.46 -13.95 7.29
C GLY A 137 10.37 -15.00 8.40
N GLU A 138 11.45 -15.72 8.61
CA GLU A 138 11.50 -16.75 9.66
C GLU A 138 11.22 -16.15 11.04
N ILE A 139 10.35 -16.82 11.79
CA ILE A 139 9.93 -16.41 13.12
C ILE A 139 10.31 -17.54 14.08
N VAL A 140 11.22 -17.24 14.97
CA VAL A 140 11.66 -18.16 16.03
C VAL A 140 11.17 -17.69 17.40
N SER A 141 11.10 -18.59 18.37
CA SER A 141 10.76 -18.20 19.74
C SER A 141 11.76 -17.19 20.32
N ALA A 142 11.35 -16.46 21.36
CA ALA A 142 12.23 -15.51 22.01
C ALA A 142 13.49 -16.20 22.56
N GLU A 143 13.33 -17.37 23.15
CA GLU A 143 14.43 -18.17 23.70
C GLU A 143 15.38 -18.67 22.61
N ALA A 144 14.85 -19.08 21.47
CA ALA A 144 15.66 -19.55 20.34
C ALA A 144 16.46 -18.39 19.73
N SER A 145 15.87 -17.20 19.54
CA SER A 145 16.56 -16.05 18.97
C SER A 145 17.73 -15.55 19.85
N VAL A 146 17.57 -15.60 21.17
CA VAL A 146 18.66 -15.24 22.10
C VAL A 146 19.80 -16.24 22.02
N LYS A 147 19.52 -17.55 21.86
CA LYS A 147 20.53 -18.59 21.76
C LYS A 147 21.32 -18.58 20.46
N THR A 148 20.69 -18.12 19.37
CA THR A 148 21.27 -18.10 18.02
C THR A 148 21.87 -16.76 17.62
N ASP A 149 21.71 -15.72 18.46
CA ASP A 149 22.06 -14.33 18.13
C ASP A 149 21.46 -13.89 16.78
N ASP A 150 20.25 -14.39 16.48
CA ASP A 150 19.55 -14.15 15.23
C ASP A 150 18.79 -12.82 15.30
N SER A 151 19.46 -11.76 14.87
CA SER A 151 18.91 -10.41 14.83
C SER A 151 17.75 -10.26 13.82
N GLU A 152 17.77 -11.02 12.73
CA GLU A 152 16.72 -10.98 11.70
C GLU A 152 15.43 -11.63 12.23
N ALA A 153 15.51 -12.81 12.84
CA ALA A 153 14.35 -13.45 13.46
C ALA A 153 13.75 -12.62 14.60
N ALA A 154 14.59 -11.93 15.37
CA ALA A 154 14.13 -11.00 16.39
C ALA A 154 13.39 -9.79 15.79
N ALA A 155 13.88 -9.24 14.68
CA ALA A 155 13.24 -8.17 13.95
C ALA A 155 11.89 -8.62 13.37
N ASN A 156 11.84 -9.80 12.73
CA ASN A 156 10.61 -10.40 12.19
C ASN A 156 9.54 -10.59 13.27
N ARG A 157 9.94 -11.06 14.46
CA ARG A 157 9.02 -11.21 15.59
C ARG A 157 8.48 -9.86 16.08
N ARG A 158 9.32 -8.83 16.16
CA ARG A 158 8.90 -7.47 16.54
C ARG A 158 7.86 -6.94 15.55
N ILE A 159 8.09 -7.16 14.26
CA ILE A 159 7.17 -6.73 13.20
C ILE A 159 5.86 -7.49 13.32
N LEU A 160 5.88 -8.82 13.46
CA LEU A 160 4.69 -9.65 13.62
C LEU A 160 3.83 -9.21 14.82
N ASP A 161 4.45 -9.04 16.00
CA ASP A 161 3.75 -8.59 17.21
C ASP A 161 3.07 -7.24 17.00
N GLY A 162 3.79 -6.28 16.42
CA GLY A 162 3.24 -4.96 16.15
C GLY A 162 2.08 -4.99 15.14
N VAL A 163 2.22 -5.76 14.06
CA VAL A 163 1.17 -5.91 13.03
C VAL A 163 -0.09 -6.54 13.62
N ILE A 164 0.03 -7.65 14.35
CA ILE A 164 -1.13 -8.31 15.00
C ILE A 164 -1.83 -7.34 15.93
N ARG A 165 -1.09 -6.62 16.78
CA ARG A 165 -1.68 -5.64 17.70
C ARG A 165 -2.33 -4.46 16.98
N GLY A 166 -1.74 -3.99 15.88
CA GLY A 166 -2.32 -2.91 15.08
C GLY A 166 -3.65 -3.31 14.43
N ILE A 167 -3.71 -4.50 13.83
CA ILE A 167 -4.94 -5.07 13.26
C ILE A 167 -6.01 -5.20 14.35
N ALA A 168 -5.68 -5.83 15.47
CA ALA A 168 -6.60 -6.04 16.58
C ALA A 168 -7.10 -4.72 17.16
N HIS A 169 -6.24 -3.73 17.31
CA HIS A 169 -6.62 -2.43 17.86
C HIS A 169 -7.69 -1.75 17.01
N TYR A 170 -7.47 -1.64 15.71
CA TYR A 170 -8.42 -0.97 14.82
C TYR A 170 -9.71 -1.78 14.64
N GLY A 171 -9.60 -3.09 14.45
CA GLY A 171 -10.76 -3.98 14.35
C GLY A 171 -11.67 -3.90 15.59
N ASN A 172 -11.09 -3.87 16.78
CA ASN A 172 -11.83 -3.71 18.04
C ASN A 172 -12.54 -2.35 18.15
N CYS A 173 -11.93 -1.27 17.66
CA CYS A 173 -12.58 0.06 17.68
C CYS A 173 -13.86 0.10 16.83
N PHE A 174 -13.92 -0.67 15.75
CA PHE A 174 -15.09 -0.76 14.87
C PHE A 174 -16.00 -1.95 15.16
N GLY A 175 -15.56 -2.87 15.98
CA GLY A 175 -16.29 -4.12 16.24
C GLY A 175 -16.34 -5.04 15.01
N VAL A 176 -15.25 -5.05 14.21
CA VAL A 176 -15.12 -5.90 13.01
C VAL A 176 -14.11 -7.00 13.33
N PRO A 177 -14.52 -8.28 13.34
CA PRO A 177 -13.63 -9.38 13.65
C PRO A 177 -12.73 -9.74 12.46
N THR A 178 -11.49 -10.18 12.75
CA THR A 178 -10.69 -10.98 11.84
C THR A 178 -11.17 -12.42 11.90
N ILE A 179 -11.61 -12.97 10.78
CA ILE A 179 -12.24 -14.31 10.71
C ILE A 179 -11.37 -15.35 10.00
N GLY A 180 -10.24 -14.94 9.48
CA GLY A 180 -9.29 -15.83 8.82
C GLY A 180 -8.03 -15.10 8.34
N GLY A 181 -6.97 -15.88 8.07
CA GLY A 181 -5.68 -15.41 7.57
C GLY A 181 -4.51 -16.14 8.20
#